data_5e1a7e97a4234bb8bb2e06ef62b67ad0
#
_entry.id   5e1a7e97a4234bb8bb2e06ef62b67ad0
#
_cell.length_a   1.000
_cell.length_b   1.000
_cell.length_c   1.000
_cell.angle_alpha   90.00
_cell.angle_beta   90.00
_cell.angle_gamma   90.00
#
_symmetry.space_group_name_H-M   'P 1'
#
loop_
_entity.id
_entity.type
_entity.pdbx_description
1 polymer ?
#
loop_
_entity_poly.entity_id
_entity_poly.type
_entity_poly.pdbx_seq_one_letter_code
_entity_poly.pdbx_strand_id
1 'polypeptide(L)'
;MSTGLAMKRQITREDILPMASYEAERRELRRDLVAKKKFRRQDVGPVCTFYFENYDTMWAQVHEMLYIERGGEEQIADELSAYNPLIPQGRELVATVMFEIDDAQRRKTFLSKLGGIEEMAFFEIDGERVVGKPEEDVDRTTADGKASSVQFIHFPFSEQQIAKFKSPGTRVILGFSHPEYGHMTILPEEVRAALSKDFD
;
A
#
# COMPACT_ATOMS: atom_id res chain seq x y z
N MET A 1 25.85 9.00 -17.61
CA MET A 1 25.23 7.69 -17.35
C MET A 1 25.02 7.62 -15.84
N SER A 2 23.82 7.91 -15.40
CA SER A 2 23.47 7.81 -13.96
C SER A 2 23.26 6.33 -13.68
N THR A 3 24.18 5.69 -12.97
CA THR A 3 23.95 4.38 -12.36
C THR A 3 22.85 4.57 -11.31
N GLY A 4 21.59 4.37 -11.71
CA GLY A 4 20.48 4.30 -10.77
C GLY A 4 20.81 3.20 -9.77
N LEU A 5 20.93 3.58 -8.49
CA LEU A 5 20.95 2.58 -7.41
C LEU A 5 19.68 1.75 -7.57
N ALA A 6 19.84 0.44 -7.71
CA ALA A 6 18.71 -0.49 -7.74
C ALA A 6 17.85 -0.25 -6.48
N MET A 7 16.54 -0.12 -6.67
CA MET A 7 15.63 0.06 -5.53
C MET A 7 15.71 -1.15 -4.62
N LYS A 8 15.84 -0.91 -3.32
CA LYS A 8 15.77 -2.00 -2.34
C LYS A 8 14.36 -2.59 -2.35
N ARG A 9 14.28 -3.92 -2.41
CA ARG A 9 13.03 -4.70 -2.48
C ARG A 9 12.77 -5.53 -1.22
N GLN A 10 13.67 -5.46 -0.26
CA GLN A 10 13.58 -6.19 1.00
C GLN A 10 14.29 -5.41 2.10
N ILE A 11 13.70 -5.39 3.28
CA ILE A 11 14.32 -4.91 4.52
C ILE A 11 15.01 -6.10 5.18
N THR A 12 16.29 -5.94 5.50
CA THR A 12 17.07 -6.95 6.20
C THR A 12 17.37 -6.50 7.64
N ARG A 13 17.93 -7.39 8.45
CA ARG A 13 18.32 -7.04 9.82
C ARG A 13 19.31 -5.87 9.86
N GLU A 14 20.20 -5.79 8.87
CA GLU A 14 21.23 -4.75 8.76
C GLU A 14 20.62 -3.36 8.46
N ASP A 15 19.41 -3.32 7.91
CA ASP A 15 18.69 -2.07 7.64
C ASP A 15 18.00 -1.50 8.89
N ILE A 16 17.94 -2.28 9.98
CA ILE A 16 17.30 -1.85 11.22
C ILE A 16 18.26 -1.06 12.09
N LEU A 17 17.93 0.20 12.33
CA LEU A 17 18.70 1.08 13.21
C LEU A 17 18.63 0.60 14.67
N PRO A 18 19.69 0.80 15.45
CA PRO A 18 19.58 0.72 16.90
C PRO A 18 18.47 1.66 17.40
N MET A 19 17.61 1.19 18.30
CA MET A 19 16.44 1.97 18.74
C MET A 19 16.80 3.33 19.33
N ALA A 20 17.93 3.46 20.02
CA ALA A 20 18.41 4.75 20.52
C ALA A 20 18.71 5.76 19.37
N SER A 21 19.28 5.27 18.26
CA SER A 21 19.54 6.08 17.06
C SER A 21 18.23 6.45 16.37
N TYR A 22 17.32 5.49 16.19
CA TYR A 22 16.01 5.76 15.62
C TYR A 22 15.23 6.79 16.44
N GLU A 23 15.19 6.67 17.77
CA GLU A 23 14.50 7.60 18.66
C GLU A 23 15.05 9.03 18.53
N ALA A 24 16.38 9.18 18.42
CA ALA A 24 17.01 10.49 18.24
C ALA A 24 16.62 11.17 16.91
N GLU A 25 16.47 10.39 15.83
CA GLU A 25 16.19 10.89 14.47
C GLU A 25 14.71 10.81 14.09
N ARG A 26 13.88 10.13 14.88
CA ARG A 26 12.49 9.79 14.58
C ARG A 26 11.65 10.96 14.07
N ARG A 27 11.80 12.13 14.70
CA ARG A 27 11.03 13.33 14.30
C ARG A 27 11.36 13.77 12.88
N GLU A 28 12.62 13.72 12.49
CA GLU A 28 13.08 14.09 11.15
C GLU A 28 12.67 13.04 10.12
N LEU A 29 12.92 11.75 10.42
CA LEU A 29 12.51 10.63 9.57
C LEU A 29 11.01 10.63 9.28
N ARG A 30 10.18 10.90 10.28
CA ARG A 30 8.72 11.01 10.10
C ARG A 30 8.32 12.20 9.23
N ARG A 31 8.97 13.35 9.40
CA ARG A 31 8.72 14.53 8.55
C ARG A 31 9.03 14.24 7.09
N ASP A 32 10.16 13.59 6.83
CA ASP A 32 10.59 13.24 5.47
C ASP A 32 9.67 12.17 4.85
N LEU A 33 9.23 11.21 5.66
CA LEU A 33 8.25 10.20 5.24
C LEU A 33 6.91 10.84 4.84
N VAL A 34 6.42 11.83 5.59
CA VAL A 34 5.17 12.55 5.25
C VAL A 34 5.29 13.19 3.88
N ALA A 35 6.43 13.81 3.56
CA ALA A 35 6.66 14.42 2.24
C ALA A 35 6.66 13.36 1.12
N LYS A 36 7.29 12.19 1.34
CA LYS A 36 7.30 11.07 0.40
C LYS A 36 5.89 10.46 0.21
N LYS A 37 5.11 10.31 1.29
CA LYS A 37 3.75 9.74 1.25
C LYS A 37 2.73 10.63 0.57
N LYS A 38 2.99 11.93 0.40
CA LYS A 38 2.05 12.89 -0.20
C LYS A 38 1.50 12.44 -1.57
N PHE A 39 2.36 11.87 -2.41
CA PHE A 39 1.98 11.40 -3.75
C PHE A 39 1.85 9.87 -3.82
N ARG A 40 1.71 9.22 -2.67
CA ARG A 40 1.54 7.77 -2.57
C ARG A 40 0.19 7.38 -1.93
N ARG A 41 -0.74 8.32 -1.88
CA ARG A 41 -2.10 8.06 -1.40
C ARG A 41 -3.13 8.51 -2.43
N GLN A 42 -4.22 7.78 -2.54
CA GLN A 42 -5.32 8.10 -3.42
C GLN A 42 -6.65 7.71 -2.79
N ASP A 43 -7.54 8.69 -2.66
CA ASP A 43 -8.89 8.44 -2.18
C ASP A 43 -9.75 7.89 -3.31
N VAL A 44 -10.55 6.86 -3.00
CA VAL A 44 -11.50 6.23 -3.90
C VAL A 44 -12.87 6.19 -3.24
N GLY A 45 -13.78 7.04 -3.68
CA GLY A 45 -15.06 7.24 -3.01
C GLY A 45 -14.95 7.98 -1.67
N PRO A 46 -16.03 7.98 -0.84
CA PRO A 46 -16.13 8.88 0.31
C PRO A 46 -15.39 8.41 1.57
N VAL A 47 -14.96 7.15 1.65
CA VAL A 47 -14.45 6.57 2.91
C VAL A 47 -13.25 5.63 2.72
N CYS A 48 -12.74 5.48 1.50
CA CYS A 48 -11.64 4.57 1.22
C CYS A 48 -10.43 5.33 0.70
N THR A 49 -9.26 5.02 1.27
CA THR A 49 -7.96 5.54 0.83
C THR A 49 -7.00 4.39 0.55
N PHE A 50 -6.34 4.44 -0.61
CA PHE A 50 -5.22 3.57 -0.97
C PHE A 50 -3.91 4.25 -0.56
N TYR A 51 -3.12 3.59 0.27
CA TYR A 51 -1.77 3.98 0.65
C TYR A 51 -0.79 3.04 -0.06
N PHE A 52 -0.13 3.52 -1.12
CA PHE A 52 0.80 2.71 -1.90
C PHE A 52 2.12 2.56 -1.17
N GLU A 53 2.49 1.31 -0.92
CA GLU A 53 3.65 0.96 -0.14
C GLU A 53 4.91 0.82 -1.01
N ASN A 54 6.05 0.98 -0.40
CA ASN A 54 7.37 0.71 -0.97
C ASN A 54 8.37 0.45 0.17
N TYR A 55 9.65 0.27 -0.18
CA TYR A 55 10.71 0.07 0.81
C TYR A 55 10.69 1.14 1.92
N ASP A 56 10.63 2.42 1.56
CA ASP A 56 10.72 3.52 2.54
C ASP A 56 9.53 3.51 3.52
N THR A 57 8.31 3.24 3.02
CA THR A 57 7.12 3.23 3.86
C THR A 57 7.11 2.03 4.80
N MET A 58 7.56 0.87 4.33
CA MET A 58 7.63 -0.35 5.16
C MET A 58 8.81 -0.31 6.13
N TRP A 59 9.96 0.24 5.72
CA TRP A 59 11.08 0.48 6.62
C TRP A 59 10.66 1.35 7.82
N ALA A 60 9.95 2.43 7.54
CA ALA A 60 9.45 3.31 8.60
C ALA A 60 8.40 2.61 9.48
N GLN A 61 7.53 1.78 8.89
CA GLN A 61 6.51 1.03 9.63
C GLN A 61 7.16 0.03 10.60
N VAL A 62 8.13 -0.76 10.13
CA VAL A 62 8.90 -1.69 10.99
C VAL A 62 9.53 -0.94 12.17
N HIS A 63 10.20 0.20 11.91
CA HIS A 63 10.82 0.97 12.99
C HIS A 63 9.80 1.55 13.97
N GLU A 64 8.63 2.00 13.52
CA GLU A 64 7.57 2.49 14.41
C GLU A 64 7.02 1.36 15.29
N MET A 65 6.84 0.14 14.75
CA MET A 65 6.39 -1.01 15.54
C MET A 65 7.41 -1.39 16.61
N LEU A 66 8.69 -1.52 16.23
CA LEU A 66 9.78 -1.80 17.18
C LEU A 66 9.90 -0.72 18.27
N TYR A 67 9.68 0.55 17.90
CA TYR A 67 9.72 1.67 18.84
C TYR A 67 8.54 1.67 19.82
N ILE A 68 7.34 1.36 19.35
CA ILE A 68 6.10 1.40 20.15
C ILE A 68 6.01 0.18 21.05
N GLU A 69 6.25 -1.02 20.53
CA GLU A 69 6.05 -2.28 21.24
C GLU A 69 7.23 -2.67 22.11
N ARG A 70 8.45 -2.19 21.76
CA ARG A 70 9.69 -2.42 22.53
C ARG A 70 10.02 -3.89 22.78
N GLY A 71 9.66 -4.77 21.84
CA GLY A 71 9.92 -6.22 21.93
C GLY A 71 11.39 -6.62 21.74
N GLY A 72 12.28 -5.67 21.45
CA GLY A 72 13.71 -5.91 21.31
C GLY A 72 14.10 -6.68 20.06
N GLU A 73 15.21 -7.39 20.14
CA GLU A 73 15.80 -8.10 19.00
C GLU A 73 14.90 -9.24 18.47
N GLU A 74 14.19 -9.92 19.36
CA GLU A 74 13.31 -11.05 19.01
C GLU A 74 12.13 -10.61 18.13
N GLN A 75 11.63 -9.38 18.32
CA GLN A 75 10.53 -8.83 17.54
C GLN A 75 10.92 -8.54 16.07
N ILE A 76 12.22 -8.27 15.80
CA ILE A 76 12.65 -7.83 14.45
C ILE A 76 12.28 -8.86 13.37
N ALA A 77 12.47 -10.14 13.64
CA ALA A 77 12.19 -11.20 12.67
C ALA A 77 10.70 -11.25 12.30
N ASP A 78 9.82 -11.08 13.28
CA ASP A 78 8.36 -11.08 13.10
C ASP A 78 7.92 -9.86 12.28
N GLU A 79 8.44 -8.66 12.60
CA GLU A 79 8.13 -7.44 11.85
C GLU A 79 8.62 -7.53 10.39
N LEU A 80 9.84 -8.04 10.17
CA LEU A 80 10.35 -8.23 8.81
C LEU A 80 9.51 -9.24 8.01
N SER A 81 9.06 -10.30 8.65
CA SER A 81 8.17 -11.28 8.03
C SER A 81 6.82 -10.69 7.67
N ALA A 82 6.26 -9.83 8.52
CA ALA A 82 4.95 -9.20 8.30
C ALA A 82 4.98 -8.11 7.23
N TYR A 83 6.04 -7.30 7.15
CA TYR A 83 6.04 -6.10 6.30
C TYR A 83 6.83 -6.24 5.00
N ASN A 84 7.80 -7.15 4.88
CA ASN A 84 8.52 -7.38 3.62
C ASN A 84 7.61 -7.80 2.45
N PRO A 85 6.57 -8.62 2.63
CA PRO A 85 5.64 -8.94 1.54
C PRO A 85 4.98 -7.71 0.92
N LEU A 86 4.81 -6.62 1.68
CA LEU A 86 4.19 -5.39 1.21
C LEU A 86 5.13 -4.46 0.40
N ILE A 87 6.38 -4.86 0.19
CA ILE A 87 7.33 -4.11 -0.66
C ILE A 87 7.21 -4.59 -2.11
N PRO A 88 6.80 -3.72 -3.05
CA PRO A 88 6.62 -4.13 -4.45
C PRO A 88 7.92 -4.64 -5.07
N GLN A 89 7.84 -5.72 -5.84
CA GLN A 89 8.98 -6.45 -6.42
C GLN A 89 9.30 -6.03 -7.88
N GLY A 90 8.93 -4.81 -8.29
CA GLY A 90 9.30 -4.22 -9.57
C GLY A 90 8.31 -4.44 -10.71
N ARG A 91 7.38 -5.37 -10.56
CA ARG A 91 6.31 -5.63 -11.53
C ARG A 91 4.91 -5.51 -10.94
N GLU A 92 4.80 -4.86 -9.82
CA GLU A 92 3.54 -4.66 -9.12
C GLU A 92 3.51 -3.32 -8.38
N LEU A 93 2.32 -2.87 -8.04
CA LEU A 93 2.08 -1.90 -6.99
C LEU A 93 1.42 -2.62 -5.82
N VAL A 94 1.77 -2.23 -4.60
CA VAL A 94 1.18 -2.78 -3.39
C VAL A 94 0.54 -1.66 -2.59
N ALA A 95 -0.67 -1.87 -2.09
CA ALA A 95 -1.37 -0.87 -1.31
C ALA A 95 -1.93 -1.44 -0.01
N THR A 96 -1.75 -0.67 1.07
CA THR A 96 -2.62 -0.75 2.24
C THR A 96 -3.87 0.06 1.92
N VAL A 97 -5.02 -0.59 1.93
CA VAL A 97 -6.32 0.03 1.63
C VAL A 97 -7.11 0.15 2.91
N MET A 98 -7.52 1.37 3.25
CA MET A 98 -8.20 1.65 4.51
C MET A 98 -9.60 2.22 4.28
N PHE A 99 -10.61 1.63 4.95
CA PHE A 99 -11.94 2.20 5.07
C PHE A 99 -12.01 3.04 6.35
N GLU A 100 -11.94 4.36 6.18
CA GLU A 100 -11.79 5.35 7.25
C GLU A 100 -13.16 5.93 7.63
N ILE A 101 -13.79 5.32 8.63
CA ILE A 101 -15.09 5.73 9.18
C ILE A 101 -14.93 5.85 10.69
N ASP A 102 -15.03 7.06 11.25
CA ASP A 102 -14.79 7.35 12.67
C ASP A 102 -15.81 6.64 13.57
N ASP A 103 -17.10 6.75 13.26
CA ASP A 103 -18.16 6.14 14.04
C ASP A 103 -18.11 4.61 13.96
N ALA A 104 -17.92 3.95 15.09
CA ALA A 104 -17.75 2.50 15.16
C ALA A 104 -18.99 1.72 14.72
N GLN A 105 -20.20 2.20 15.02
CA GLN A 105 -21.43 1.51 14.63
C GLN A 105 -21.68 1.65 13.13
N ARG A 106 -21.47 2.85 12.59
CA ARG A 106 -21.56 3.11 11.15
C ARG A 106 -20.52 2.30 10.38
N ARG A 107 -19.28 2.24 10.88
CA ARG A 107 -18.20 1.44 10.30
C ARG A 107 -18.56 -0.05 10.27
N LYS A 108 -19.07 -0.61 11.39
CA LYS A 108 -19.50 -2.00 11.45
C LYS A 108 -20.61 -2.30 10.43
N THR A 109 -21.65 -1.47 10.37
CA THR A 109 -22.77 -1.63 9.43
C THR A 109 -22.32 -1.48 7.97
N PHE A 110 -21.38 -0.59 7.70
CA PHE A 110 -20.83 -0.39 6.36
C PHE A 110 -20.02 -1.60 5.91
N LEU A 111 -19.05 -2.03 6.72
CA LEU A 111 -18.18 -3.15 6.40
C LEU A 111 -18.91 -4.50 6.29
N SER A 112 -20.04 -4.68 6.99
CA SER A 112 -20.85 -5.92 6.86
C SER A 112 -21.49 -6.12 5.48
N LYS A 113 -21.46 -5.10 4.62
CA LYS A 113 -21.97 -5.16 3.23
C LYS A 113 -20.86 -5.34 2.19
N LEU A 114 -19.60 -5.32 2.62
CA LEU A 114 -18.44 -5.27 1.73
C LEU A 114 -17.66 -6.60 1.67
N GLY A 115 -18.27 -7.73 2.00
CA GLY A 115 -17.60 -9.01 1.89
C GLY A 115 -17.05 -9.27 0.49
N GLY A 116 -15.77 -9.63 0.38
CA GLY A 116 -15.07 -9.87 -0.88
C GLY A 116 -14.58 -8.60 -1.60
N ILE A 117 -14.67 -7.41 -0.97
CA ILE A 117 -14.21 -6.15 -1.58
C ILE A 117 -12.72 -6.20 -1.94
N GLU A 118 -11.92 -6.95 -1.20
CA GLU A 118 -10.50 -7.14 -1.41
C GLU A 118 -10.15 -7.76 -2.77
N GLU A 119 -11.04 -8.54 -3.36
CA GLU A 119 -10.87 -9.15 -4.68
C GLU A 119 -11.39 -8.26 -5.83
N MET A 120 -12.02 -7.13 -5.51
CA MET A 120 -12.72 -6.28 -6.48
C MET A 120 -12.04 -4.95 -6.75
N ALA A 121 -10.84 -4.75 -6.18
CA ALA A 121 -10.00 -3.59 -6.50
C ALA A 121 -9.32 -3.75 -7.86
N PHE A 122 -9.19 -2.67 -8.61
CA PHE A 122 -8.55 -2.72 -9.92
C PHE A 122 -7.88 -1.40 -10.31
N PHE A 123 -6.84 -1.49 -11.13
CA PHE A 123 -6.43 -0.42 -12.02
C PHE A 123 -7.01 -0.62 -13.42
N GLU A 124 -7.26 0.47 -14.13
CA GLU A 124 -7.58 0.45 -15.56
C GLU A 124 -6.65 1.43 -16.29
N ILE A 125 -5.96 0.94 -17.31
CA ILE A 125 -5.01 1.69 -18.12
C ILE A 125 -5.45 1.57 -19.57
N ASP A 126 -5.90 2.65 -20.18
CA ASP A 126 -6.40 2.64 -21.57
C ASP A 126 -7.42 1.51 -21.85
N GLY A 127 -8.33 1.27 -20.89
CA GLY A 127 -9.36 0.23 -21.00
C GLY A 127 -8.91 -1.19 -20.62
N GLU A 128 -7.63 -1.41 -20.33
CA GLU A 128 -7.12 -2.69 -19.84
C GLU A 128 -7.11 -2.73 -18.31
N ARG A 129 -7.70 -3.76 -17.72
CA ARG A 129 -7.75 -3.91 -16.26
C ARG A 129 -6.59 -4.73 -15.71
N VAL A 130 -6.05 -4.25 -14.58
CA VAL A 130 -5.17 -4.97 -13.68
C VAL A 130 -5.97 -5.22 -12.40
N VAL A 131 -6.33 -6.46 -12.15
CA VAL A 131 -7.12 -6.85 -10.98
C VAL A 131 -6.19 -6.99 -9.78
N GLY A 132 -6.60 -6.41 -8.66
CA GLY A 132 -5.91 -6.55 -7.38
C GLY A 132 -6.05 -7.97 -6.83
N LYS A 133 -4.99 -8.40 -6.13
CA LYS A 133 -4.95 -9.68 -5.41
C LYS A 133 -4.71 -9.39 -3.93
N PRO A 134 -5.61 -9.81 -3.03
CA PRO A 134 -5.36 -9.67 -1.61
C PRO A 134 -4.21 -10.57 -1.15
N GLU A 135 -3.58 -10.23 -0.03
CA GLU A 135 -2.69 -11.13 0.71
C GLU A 135 -3.44 -12.39 1.15
N GLU A 136 -2.83 -13.55 0.94
CA GLU A 136 -3.46 -14.87 1.17
C GLU A 136 -3.31 -15.37 2.63
N ASP A 137 -2.45 -14.75 3.43
CA ASP A 137 -2.09 -15.19 4.78
C ASP A 137 -3.16 -14.95 5.84
N VAL A 138 -4.09 -14.03 5.60
CA VAL A 138 -5.16 -13.66 6.53
C VAL A 138 -6.47 -13.41 5.82
N ASP A 139 -7.53 -14.10 6.26
CA ASP A 139 -8.89 -13.82 5.80
C ASP A 139 -9.30 -12.38 6.15
N ARG A 140 -9.56 -11.57 5.12
CA ARG A 140 -9.97 -10.17 5.25
C ARG A 140 -11.48 -9.98 5.26
N THR A 141 -12.22 -11.03 4.96
CA THR A 141 -13.67 -11.10 5.08
C THR A 141 -14.02 -12.23 6.05
N THR A 142 -14.78 -11.92 7.08
CA THR A 142 -15.23 -12.91 8.07
C THR A 142 -16.28 -13.85 7.47
N ALA A 143 -16.51 -15.02 8.10
CA ALA A 143 -17.47 -16.02 7.63
C ALA A 143 -18.91 -15.49 7.50
N ASP A 144 -19.28 -14.44 8.26
CA ASP A 144 -20.55 -13.72 8.16
C ASP A 144 -20.55 -12.59 7.13
N GLY A 145 -19.50 -12.50 6.29
CA GLY A 145 -19.42 -11.58 5.17
C GLY A 145 -19.00 -10.15 5.51
N LYS A 146 -18.47 -9.91 6.72
CA LYS A 146 -17.97 -8.58 7.11
C LYS A 146 -16.52 -8.41 6.67
N ALA A 147 -16.25 -7.39 5.84
CA ALA A 147 -14.88 -7.02 5.43
C ALA A 147 -14.08 -6.40 6.59
N SER A 148 -12.76 -6.58 6.57
CA SER A 148 -11.82 -5.80 7.40
C SER A 148 -11.83 -4.33 6.96
N SER A 149 -11.58 -3.41 7.89
CA SER A 149 -11.35 -1.99 7.55
C SER A 149 -9.99 -1.74 6.92
N VAL A 150 -9.07 -2.71 6.97
CA VAL A 150 -7.74 -2.64 6.37
C VAL A 150 -7.54 -3.85 5.48
N GLN A 151 -7.16 -3.62 4.23
CA GLN A 151 -6.86 -4.63 3.24
C GLN A 151 -5.43 -4.43 2.72
N PHE A 152 -4.72 -5.49 2.37
CA PHE A 152 -3.45 -5.42 1.65
C PHE A 152 -3.65 -6.03 0.27
N ILE A 153 -3.38 -5.23 -0.76
CA ILE A 153 -3.71 -5.61 -2.14
C ILE A 153 -2.50 -5.40 -3.03
N HIS A 154 -2.14 -6.45 -3.77
CA HIS A 154 -1.12 -6.46 -4.80
C HIS A 154 -1.75 -6.27 -6.17
N PHE A 155 -1.18 -5.42 -6.99
CA PHE A 155 -1.60 -5.21 -8.38
C PHE A 155 -0.46 -5.64 -9.31
N PRO A 156 -0.48 -6.87 -9.83
CA PRO A 156 0.55 -7.37 -10.75
C PRO A 156 0.33 -6.82 -12.16
N PHE A 157 1.34 -6.17 -12.72
CA PHE A 157 1.30 -5.58 -14.06
C PHE A 157 2.12 -6.41 -15.05
N SER A 158 1.64 -6.53 -16.28
CA SER A 158 2.45 -6.98 -17.41
C SER A 158 3.44 -5.90 -17.85
N GLU A 159 4.49 -6.28 -18.58
CA GLU A 159 5.48 -5.33 -19.13
C GLU A 159 4.82 -4.25 -20.00
N GLN A 160 3.82 -4.62 -20.79
CA GLN A 160 3.09 -3.67 -21.62
C GLN A 160 2.29 -2.67 -20.80
N GLN A 161 1.64 -3.13 -19.73
CA GLN A 161 0.89 -2.27 -18.80
C GLN A 161 1.83 -1.34 -18.03
N ILE A 162 3.01 -1.83 -17.62
CA ILE A 162 4.05 -1.00 -16.98
C ILE A 162 4.51 0.10 -17.94
N ALA A 163 4.80 -0.23 -19.19
CA ALA A 163 5.22 0.75 -20.19
C ALA A 163 4.15 1.83 -20.41
N LYS A 164 2.88 1.45 -20.49
CA LYS A 164 1.74 2.39 -20.55
C LYS A 164 1.64 3.24 -19.29
N PHE A 165 1.70 2.61 -18.11
CA PHE A 165 1.62 3.32 -16.82
C PHE A 165 2.74 4.34 -16.65
N LYS A 166 3.97 4.03 -17.10
CA LYS A 166 5.13 4.95 -17.06
C LYS A 166 5.01 6.12 -18.05
N SER A 167 4.20 5.99 -19.11
CA SER A 167 4.09 7.03 -20.14
C SER A 167 3.38 8.27 -19.58
N PRO A 168 3.97 9.47 -19.69
CA PRO A 168 3.34 10.71 -19.23
C PRO A 168 1.98 10.95 -19.91
N GLY A 169 0.99 11.40 -19.13
CA GLY A 169 -0.35 11.69 -19.63
C GLY A 169 -1.24 10.47 -19.85
N THR A 170 -0.76 9.25 -19.58
CA THR A 170 -1.62 8.06 -19.63
C THR A 170 -2.71 8.17 -18.60
N ARG A 171 -3.95 7.97 -19.04
CA ARG A 171 -5.10 7.93 -18.15
C ARG A 171 -5.10 6.61 -17.37
N VAL A 172 -4.93 6.71 -16.07
CA VAL A 172 -4.99 5.58 -15.14
C VAL A 172 -6.16 5.77 -14.20
N ILE A 173 -7.04 4.77 -14.11
CA ILE A 173 -8.17 4.73 -13.17
C ILE A 173 -7.82 3.72 -12.08
N LEU A 174 -8.15 4.06 -10.83
CA LEU A 174 -8.13 3.18 -9.67
C LEU A 174 -9.55 3.06 -9.12
N GLY A 175 -10.00 1.87 -8.77
CA GLY A 175 -11.37 1.71 -8.28
C GLY A 175 -11.70 0.34 -7.73
N PHE A 176 -12.97 0.22 -7.35
CA PHE A 176 -13.61 -1.02 -6.97
C PHE A 176 -14.82 -1.29 -7.88
N SER A 177 -15.03 -2.56 -8.21
CA SER A 177 -16.22 -3.03 -8.95
C SER A 177 -17.25 -3.72 -8.03
N HIS A 178 -17.15 -3.52 -6.71
CA HIS A 178 -18.07 -4.10 -5.74
C HIS A 178 -19.47 -3.49 -5.81
N PRO A 179 -20.56 -4.27 -5.78
CA PRO A 179 -21.93 -3.75 -5.92
C PRO A 179 -22.31 -2.68 -4.89
N GLU A 180 -21.86 -2.83 -3.65
CA GLU A 180 -22.13 -1.86 -2.56
C GLU A 180 -21.08 -0.74 -2.48
N TYR A 181 -19.99 -0.81 -3.28
CA TYR A 181 -18.93 0.20 -3.31
C TYR A 181 -18.26 0.32 -4.69
N GLY A 182 -19.05 0.64 -5.69
CA GLY A 182 -18.61 0.83 -7.08
C GLY A 182 -18.05 2.24 -7.32
N HIS A 183 -16.88 2.56 -6.74
CA HIS A 183 -16.24 3.86 -6.88
C HIS A 183 -14.95 3.78 -7.70
N MET A 184 -14.69 4.80 -8.49
CA MET A 184 -13.50 4.94 -9.32
C MET A 184 -12.96 6.36 -9.25
N THR A 185 -11.64 6.52 -9.39
CA THR A 185 -10.96 7.81 -9.49
C THR A 185 -9.90 7.76 -10.59
N ILE A 186 -9.65 8.89 -11.25
CA ILE A 186 -8.51 9.04 -12.15
C ILE A 186 -7.31 9.44 -11.32
N LEU A 187 -6.19 8.74 -11.46
CA LEU A 187 -4.95 9.13 -10.75
C LEU A 187 -4.47 10.50 -11.24
N PRO A 188 -4.19 11.44 -10.33
CA PRO A 188 -3.43 12.64 -10.67
C PRO A 188 -2.05 12.28 -11.25
N GLU A 189 -1.55 13.11 -12.17
CA GLU A 189 -0.27 12.85 -12.84
C GLU A 189 0.90 12.73 -11.83
N GLU A 190 0.89 13.55 -10.77
CA GLU A 190 1.92 13.49 -9.73
C GLU A 190 1.91 12.14 -8.97
N VAL A 191 0.73 11.59 -8.72
CA VAL A 191 0.57 10.27 -8.08
C VAL A 191 1.04 9.19 -9.05
N ARG A 192 0.55 9.20 -10.31
CA ARG A 192 1.00 8.25 -11.34
C ARG A 192 2.52 8.27 -11.50
N ALA A 193 3.12 9.46 -11.63
CA ALA A 193 4.57 9.62 -11.79
C ALA A 193 5.36 9.18 -10.55
N ALA A 194 4.83 9.34 -9.35
CA ALA A 194 5.45 8.83 -8.13
C ALA A 194 5.41 7.30 -8.07
N LEU A 195 4.25 6.69 -8.39
CA LEU A 195 4.07 5.24 -8.38
C LEU A 195 4.83 4.53 -9.52
N SER A 196 5.00 5.21 -10.66
CA SER A 196 5.75 4.64 -11.80
C SER A 196 7.22 4.31 -11.46
N LYS A 197 7.76 4.89 -10.39
CA LYS A 197 9.11 4.62 -9.90
C LYS A 197 9.25 3.26 -9.20
N ASP A 198 8.15 2.65 -8.77
CA ASP A 198 8.18 1.34 -8.12
C ASP A 198 8.39 0.19 -9.12
N PHE A 199 8.19 0.44 -10.41
CA PHE A 199 8.47 -0.53 -11.46
C PHE A 199 9.94 -0.48 -11.91
N ASP A 200 10.48 -1.64 -12.26
CA ASP A 200 11.83 -1.79 -12.86
C ASP A 200 11.92 -1.17 -14.25
#